data_b156df0b905222f4c3fb0361e808a20d
#
_entry.id   b156df0b905222f4c3fb0361e808a20d
#
_cell.length_a   1.000
_cell.length_b   1.000
_cell.length_c   1.000
_cell.angle_alpha   90.00
_cell.angle_beta   90.00
_cell.angle_gamma   90.00
#
_symmetry.space_group_name_H-M   'P 1'
#
loop_
_entity.id
_entity.type
_entity.pdbx_description
1 polymer ?
#
loop_
_entity_poly.entity_id
_entity_poly.type
_entity_poly.pdbx_seq_one_letter_code
_entity_poly.pdbx_strand_id
1 'polypeptide(L)'
;MNFTGLDLLFLEVNHLEESLHFYTRVLEFEVISQDLAAEPPMATMRAGALTIKLAQHLETMLRRGRGVSFFIGVNDVDEFYQSLKSRGAELNPPIEEGWGGRFITLEDPDKYRYFFVTWSREERPQAGDSV
;
A
#
# COMPACT_ATOMS: atom_id res chain seq x y z
N MET A 1 29.53 -4.10 4.01
CA MET A 1 28.39 -3.14 4.07
C MET A 1 27.12 -3.93 4.30
N ASN A 2 26.40 -3.62 5.36
CA ASN A 2 25.18 -4.33 5.70
C ASN A 2 23.96 -3.42 5.49
N PHE A 3 23.00 -3.91 4.75
CA PHE A 3 21.72 -3.24 4.60
C PHE A 3 20.71 -3.87 5.56
N THR A 4 19.85 -3.06 6.16
CA THR A 4 18.88 -3.56 7.13
C THR A 4 17.50 -3.74 6.53
N GLY A 5 17.26 -3.19 5.34
CA GLY A 5 15.97 -3.29 4.64
C GLY A 5 15.34 -1.94 4.39
N LEU A 6 14.08 -1.97 4.03
CA LEU A 6 13.32 -0.75 3.76
C LEU A 6 12.76 -0.20 5.07
N ASP A 7 13.12 1.02 5.44
CA ASP A 7 12.65 1.64 6.66
C ASP A 7 11.23 2.17 6.53
N LEU A 8 10.96 2.88 5.44
CA LEU A 8 9.62 3.38 5.18
C LEU A 8 9.46 3.72 3.69
N LEU A 9 8.21 3.82 3.26
CA LEU A 9 7.86 4.41 1.98
C LEU A 9 7.42 5.84 2.23
N PHE A 10 7.99 6.76 1.47
CA PHE A 10 7.59 8.17 1.52
C PHE A 10 6.85 8.47 0.21
N LEU A 11 5.57 8.79 0.31
CA LEU A 11 4.74 9.05 -0.85
C LEU A 11 4.24 10.49 -0.83
N GLU A 12 4.47 11.21 -1.91
CA GLU A 12 3.82 12.50 -2.10
C GLU A 12 2.41 12.27 -2.62
N VAL A 13 1.46 13.00 -2.07
CA VAL A 13 0.04 12.87 -2.43
C VAL A 13 -0.50 14.23 -2.80
N ASN A 14 -1.52 14.24 -3.65
CA ASN A 14 -2.15 15.50 -4.06
C ASN A 14 -3.05 16.08 -2.96
N HIS A 15 -3.84 15.23 -2.31
CA HIS A 15 -4.77 15.64 -1.27
C HIS A 15 -4.68 14.68 -0.09
N LEU A 16 -4.11 15.13 1.01
CA LEU A 16 -3.83 14.25 2.15
C LEU A 16 -5.10 13.66 2.75
N GLU A 17 -6.17 14.46 2.89
CA GLU A 17 -7.42 13.95 3.46
C GLU A 17 -8.02 12.83 2.63
N GLU A 18 -8.01 12.97 1.31
CA GLU A 18 -8.50 11.94 0.40
C GLU A 18 -7.67 10.67 0.50
N SER A 19 -6.35 10.82 0.54
CA SER A 19 -5.45 9.69 0.71
C SER A 19 -5.65 9.00 2.05
N LEU A 20 -5.75 9.76 3.14
CA LEU A 20 -6.01 9.20 4.46
C LEU A 20 -7.32 8.43 4.51
N HIS A 21 -8.36 8.95 3.87
CA HIS A 21 -9.63 8.24 3.79
C HIS A 21 -9.44 6.87 3.12
N PHE A 22 -8.75 6.84 2.00
CA PHE A 22 -8.49 5.60 1.29
C PHE A 22 -7.72 4.61 2.16
N TYR A 23 -6.60 5.04 2.73
CA TYR A 23 -5.73 4.15 3.48
C TYR A 23 -6.35 3.67 4.79
N THR A 24 -7.13 4.51 5.45
CA THR A 24 -7.71 4.15 6.76
C THR A 24 -9.08 3.49 6.63
N ARG A 25 -9.93 3.98 5.73
CA ARG A 25 -11.31 3.47 5.61
C ARG A 25 -11.42 2.29 4.66
N VAL A 26 -10.66 2.30 3.58
CA VAL A 26 -10.72 1.20 2.60
C VAL A 26 -9.74 0.11 2.99
N LEU A 27 -8.46 0.46 3.19
CA LEU A 27 -7.43 -0.53 3.48
C LEU A 27 -7.27 -0.85 4.97
N GLU A 28 -7.80 -0.03 5.85
CA GLU A 28 -7.70 -0.18 7.30
C GLU A 28 -6.25 -0.18 7.82
N PHE A 29 -5.40 0.63 7.18
CA PHE A 29 -4.06 0.87 7.72
C PHE A 29 -4.17 1.69 9.01
N GLU A 30 -3.24 1.48 9.92
CA GLU A 30 -3.21 2.16 11.20
C GLU A 30 -2.50 3.51 11.08
N VAL A 31 -3.16 4.58 11.52
CA VAL A 31 -2.52 5.89 11.58
C VAL A 31 -1.67 5.96 12.85
N ILE A 32 -0.38 6.21 12.67
CA ILE A 32 0.57 6.34 13.78
C ILE A 32 0.64 7.80 14.24
N SER A 33 0.65 8.73 13.30
CA SER A 33 0.71 10.15 13.62
C SER A 33 0.19 10.99 12.47
N GLN A 34 -0.29 12.19 12.80
CA GLN A 34 -0.72 13.18 11.80
C GLN A 34 -0.19 14.54 12.23
N ASP A 35 0.27 15.30 11.26
CA ASP A 35 0.63 16.69 11.45
C ASP A 35 0.04 17.50 10.31
N LEU A 36 -1.22 17.89 10.46
CA LEU A 36 -1.97 18.58 9.42
C LEU A 36 -1.62 20.06 9.35
N ALA A 37 -0.98 20.58 10.38
CA ALA A 37 -0.54 21.98 10.42
C ALA A 37 0.89 22.16 9.91
N ALA A 38 1.59 21.07 9.64
CA ALA A 38 2.95 21.14 9.10
C ALA A 38 2.94 21.66 7.66
N GLU A 39 4.08 22.11 7.22
CA GLU A 39 4.33 22.52 5.83
C GLU A 39 5.39 21.60 5.22
N PRO A 40 4.99 20.60 4.43
CA PRO A 40 3.61 20.26 4.04
C PRO A 40 2.87 19.44 5.11
N PRO A 41 1.54 19.38 5.04
CA PRO A 41 0.78 18.46 5.89
C PRO A 41 1.21 17.02 5.66
N MET A 42 1.33 16.26 6.75
CA MET A 42 1.87 14.89 6.70
C MET A 42 1.09 13.94 7.59
N ALA A 43 1.21 12.66 7.28
CA ALA A 43 0.67 11.59 8.12
C ALA A 43 1.56 10.36 7.98
N THR A 44 1.65 9.57 9.05
CA THR A 44 2.40 8.32 9.06
C THR A 44 1.44 7.18 9.40
N MET A 45 1.53 6.11 8.62
CA MET A 45 0.66 4.94 8.77
C MET A 45 1.49 3.67 8.84
N ARG A 46 0.88 2.63 9.37
CA ARG A 46 1.49 1.31 9.42
C ARG A 46 0.56 0.26 8.83
N ALA A 47 1.15 -0.64 8.05
CA ALA A 47 0.46 -1.82 7.52
C ALA A 47 1.40 -3.01 7.75
N GLY A 48 1.11 -3.82 8.78
CA GLY A 48 2.05 -4.86 9.19
C GLY A 48 3.39 -4.26 9.56
N ALA A 49 4.46 -4.76 8.95
CA ALA A 49 5.81 -4.24 9.17
C ALA A 49 6.13 -3.01 8.32
N LEU A 50 5.24 -2.63 7.41
CA LEU A 50 5.48 -1.52 6.51
C LEU A 50 5.03 -0.21 7.13
N THR A 51 5.90 0.79 7.08
CA THR A 51 5.59 2.16 7.47
C THR A 51 5.48 3.01 6.21
N ILE A 52 4.41 3.79 6.10
CA ILE A 52 4.17 4.67 4.96
C ILE A 52 3.96 6.07 5.49
N LYS A 53 4.73 7.01 4.96
CA LYS A 53 4.58 8.42 5.29
C LYS A 53 4.03 9.15 4.07
N LEU A 54 2.95 9.89 4.28
CA LEU A 54 2.31 10.70 3.23
C LEU A 54 2.61 12.16 3.47
N ALA A 55 2.95 12.88 2.41
CA ALA A 55 3.14 14.33 2.47
C ALA A 55 2.38 14.99 1.32
N GLN A 56 1.56 15.98 1.65
CA GLN A 56 0.77 16.67 0.63
C GLN A 56 1.64 17.62 -0.17
N HIS A 57 1.51 17.57 -1.49
CA HIS A 57 2.27 18.42 -2.38
C HIS A 57 1.35 18.89 -3.52
N LEU A 58 0.82 20.10 -3.40
CA LEU A 58 -0.20 20.61 -4.33
C LEU A 58 0.34 21.30 -5.57
N GLU A 59 1.64 21.60 -5.62
CA GLU A 59 2.21 22.39 -6.72
C GLU A 59 2.11 21.71 -8.07
N THR A 60 2.09 20.39 -8.08
CA THR A 60 2.04 19.62 -9.32
C THR A 60 1.05 18.48 -9.16
N MET A 61 -0.10 18.60 -9.79
CA MET A 61 -1.13 17.55 -9.77
C MET A 61 -0.75 16.52 -10.82
N LEU A 62 -0.03 15.48 -10.40
CA LEU A 62 0.47 14.45 -11.30
C LEU A 62 -0.14 13.09 -10.98
N ARG A 63 -0.02 12.17 -11.95
CA ARG A 63 -0.27 10.74 -11.70
C ARG A 63 0.98 10.18 -11.04
N ARG A 64 1.07 10.34 -9.73
CA ARG A 64 2.30 10.13 -8.97
C ARG A 64 2.77 8.69 -8.94
N GLY A 65 1.82 7.75 -8.93
CA GLY A 65 2.16 6.34 -8.85
C GLY A 65 2.61 5.67 -10.14
N ARG A 66 2.72 6.43 -11.21
CA ARG A 66 3.10 5.86 -12.50
C ARG A 66 4.48 5.22 -12.44
N GLY A 67 4.55 3.97 -12.87
CA GLY A 67 5.82 3.24 -12.92
C GLY A 67 6.22 2.57 -11.62
N VAL A 68 5.39 2.68 -10.58
CA VAL A 68 5.68 2.08 -9.28
C VAL A 68 4.54 1.15 -8.90
N SER A 69 4.86 -0.04 -8.42
CA SER A 69 3.89 -0.98 -7.88
C SER A 69 4.41 -1.53 -6.57
N PHE A 70 3.52 -1.65 -5.60
CA PHE A 70 3.86 -2.19 -4.29
C PHE A 70 3.21 -3.55 -4.13
N PHE A 71 3.99 -4.55 -3.77
CA PHE A 71 3.49 -5.90 -3.52
C PHE A 71 3.46 -6.10 -2.01
N ILE A 72 2.26 -6.19 -1.46
CA ILE A 72 2.06 -6.37 -0.02
C ILE A 72 1.49 -7.76 0.21
N GLY A 73 2.17 -8.55 1.04
CA GLY A 73 1.70 -9.88 1.41
C GLY A 73 0.50 -9.81 2.33
N VAL A 74 -0.53 -10.60 2.04
CA VAL A 74 -1.67 -10.80 2.92
C VAL A 74 -1.86 -12.30 3.14
N ASN A 75 -2.35 -12.68 4.31
CA ASN A 75 -2.50 -14.08 4.66
C ASN A 75 -3.52 -14.81 3.78
N ASP A 76 -4.64 -14.15 3.51
CA ASP A 76 -5.73 -14.73 2.74
C ASP A 76 -6.33 -13.65 1.85
N VAL A 77 -5.92 -13.63 0.59
CA VAL A 77 -6.36 -12.58 -0.34
C VAL A 77 -7.86 -12.69 -0.66
N ASP A 78 -8.44 -13.88 -0.61
CA ASP A 78 -9.88 -14.02 -0.86
C ASP A 78 -10.70 -13.39 0.25
N GLU A 79 -10.29 -13.59 1.49
CA GLU A 79 -10.92 -12.95 2.64
C GLU A 79 -10.74 -11.43 2.57
N PHE A 80 -9.55 -11.00 2.24
CA PHE A 80 -9.25 -9.57 2.10
C PHE A 80 -10.11 -8.94 1.00
N TYR A 81 -10.24 -9.62 -0.14
CA TYR A 81 -11.10 -9.18 -1.24
C TYR A 81 -12.55 -8.99 -0.78
N GLN A 82 -13.11 -9.98 -0.07
CA GLN A 82 -14.48 -9.87 0.43
C GLN A 82 -14.63 -8.70 1.39
N SER A 83 -13.64 -8.50 2.24
CA SER A 83 -13.64 -7.38 3.19
C SER A 83 -13.63 -6.04 2.47
N LEU A 84 -12.79 -5.89 1.45
CA LEU A 84 -12.75 -4.66 0.65
C LEU A 84 -14.08 -4.41 -0.06
N LYS A 85 -14.68 -5.45 -0.63
CA LYS A 85 -15.98 -5.32 -1.28
C LYS A 85 -17.07 -4.88 -0.29
N SER A 86 -17.03 -5.41 0.91
CA SER A 86 -18.03 -5.05 1.92
C SER A 86 -17.91 -3.58 2.34
N ARG A 87 -16.75 -2.98 2.13
CA ARG A 87 -16.52 -1.57 2.39
C ARG A 87 -16.72 -0.69 1.17
N GLY A 88 -17.27 -1.24 0.09
CA GLY A 88 -17.63 -0.49 -1.10
C GLY A 88 -16.53 -0.34 -2.14
N ALA A 89 -15.40 -1.02 -1.98
CA ALA A 89 -14.35 -0.95 -2.98
C ALA A 89 -14.77 -1.67 -4.26
N GLU A 90 -14.43 -1.07 -5.38
CA GLU A 90 -14.65 -1.70 -6.69
C GLU A 90 -13.33 -2.24 -7.17
N LEU A 91 -13.26 -3.56 -7.33
CA LEU A 91 -12.04 -4.22 -7.78
C LEU A 91 -12.38 -5.57 -8.39
N ASN A 92 -11.46 -6.08 -9.19
CA ASN A 92 -11.60 -7.38 -9.80
C ASN A 92 -11.32 -8.49 -8.79
N PRO A 93 -11.95 -9.67 -8.97
CA PRO A 93 -11.67 -10.81 -8.09
C PRO A 93 -10.21 -11.24 -8.14
N PRO A 94 -9.76 -11.98 -7.12
CA PRO A 94 -8.40 -12.51 -7.11
C PRO A 94 -8.12 -13.39 -8.31
N ILE A 95 -6.90 -13.29 -8.83
CA ILE A 95 -6.42 -14.14 -9.92
C ILE A 95 -5.06 -14.72 -9.55
N GLU A 96 -4.72 -15.81 -10.20
CA GLU A 96 -3.41 -16.43 -10.05
C GLU A 96 -2.62 -16.26 -11.34
N GLU A 97 -1.36 -15.91 -11.18
CA GLU A 97 -0.44 -15.77 -12.28
C GLU A 97 0.71 -16.77 -12.10
N GLY A 98 1.44 -17.02 -13.19
CA GLY A 98 2.52 -18.01 -13.17
C GLY A 98 3.69 -17.69 -12.28
N TRP A 99 3.77 -16.48 -11.73
CA TRP A 99 4.85 -16.09 -10.84
C TRP A 99 4.62 -16.50 -9.37
N GLY A 100 3.58 -17.29 -9.09
CA GLY A 100 3.43 -17.94 -7.79
C GLY A 100 2.59 -17.21 -6.76
N GLY A 101 1.82 -16.22 -7.16
CA GLY A 101 0.95 -15.49 -6.25
C GLY A 101 -0.48 -15.45 -6.70
N ARG A 102 -1.39 -15.44 -5.72
CA ARG A 102 -2.80 -15.13 -5.95
C ARG A 102 -3.03 -13.72 -5.41
N PHE A 103 -3.59 -12.84 -6.22
CA PHE A 103 -3.56 -11.42 -5.88
C PHE A 103 -4.77 -10.65 -6.37
N ILE A 104 -4.98 -9.50 -5.74
CA ILE A 104 -5.86 -8.43 -6.22
C ILE A 104 -5.02 -7.18 -6.41
N THR A 105 -5.49 -6.29 -7.27
CA THR A 105 -4.86 -4.99 -7.49
C THR A 105 -5.80 -3.88 -7.09
N LEU A 106 -5.23 -2.80 -6.57
CA LEU A 106 -5.98 -1.63 -6.17
C LEU A 106 -5.09 -0.40 -6.35
N GLU A 107 -5.68 0.69 -6.85
CA GLU A 107 -4.97 1.96 -6.95
C GLU A 107 -5.47 2.93 -5.90
N ASP A 108 -4.55 3.68 -5.31
CA ASP A 108 -4.93 4.75 -4.40
C ASP A 108 -5.35 6.01 -5.19
N PRO A 109 -5.78 7.09 -4.52
CA PRO A 109 -6.22 8.30 -5.24
C PRO A 109 -5.15 8.94 -6.11
N ASP A 110 -3.87 8.71 -5.86
CA ASP A 110 -2.76 9.26 -6.63
C ASP A 110 -2.22 8.28 -7.66
N LYS A 111 -2.93 7.15 -7.86
CA LYS A 111 -2.56 6.12 -8.82
C LYS A 111 -1.33 5.31 -8.42
N TYR A 112 -0.99 5.30 -7.13
CA TYR A 112 -0.06 4.30 -6.62
C TYR A 112 -0.75 2.95 -6.66
N ARG A 113 -0.10 1.97 -7.27
CA ARG A 113 -0.70 0.65 -7.49
C ARG A 113 -0.22 -0.34 -6.44
N TYR A 114 -1.18 -1.03 -5.85
CA TYR A 114 -0.93 -2.05 -4.86
C TYR A 114 -1.37 -3.41 -5.39
N PHE A 115 -0.49 -4.40 -5.22
CA PHE A 115 -0.80 -5.81 -5.38
C PHE A 115 -0.85 -6.40 -3.99
N PHE A 116 -2.01 -6.90 -3.59
CA PHE A 116 -2.14 -7.62 -2.32
C PHE A 116 -2.10 -9.09 -2.64
N VAL A 117 -1.11 -9.79 -2.11
CA VAL A 117 -0.71 -11.10 -2.61
C VAL A 117 -0.70 -12.12 -1.49
N THR A 118 -1.34 -13.27 -1.74
CA THR A 118 -1.10 -14.48 -0.96
C THR A 118 -0.17 -15.34 -1.78
N TRP A 119 1.08 -15.43 -1.33
CA TRP A 119 2.10 -16.16 -2.04
C TRP A 119 1.95 -17.66 -1.85
N SER A 120 2.26 -18.43 -2.87
CA SER A 120 2.49 -19.84 -2.65
C SER A 120 3.74 -19.95 -1.77
N ARG A 121 3.78 -20.99 -0.97
CA ARG A 121 4.81 -21.15 0.06
C ARG A 121 6.23 -21.05 -0.50
N GLU A 122 6.43 -21.50 -1.73
CA GLU A 122 7.75 -21.59 -2.35
C GLU A 122 8.14 -20.33 -3.11
N GLU A 123 7.17 -19.49 -3.46
CA GLU A 123 7.40 -18.38 -4.37
C GLU A 123 7.53 -17.02 -3.68
N ARG A 124 7.24 -16.97 -2.40
CA ARG A 124 7.30 -15.70 -1.67
C ARG A 124 8.73 -15.19 -1.60
N PRO A 125 9.01 -13.96 -2.10
CA PRO A 125 10.30 -13.35 -1.86
C PRO A 125 10.49 -13.14 -0.36
N GLN A 126 11.64 -13.57 0.19
CA GLN A 126 11.88 -13.46 1.62
C GLN A 126 13.03 -12.50 1.88
N ALA A 127 12.67 -11.35 2.46
CA ALA A 127 13.68 -10.40 2.88
C ALA A 127 14.45 -11.00 4.06
N GLY A 128 15.76 -10.88 4.05
CA GLY A 128 16.56 -11.36 5.14
C GLY A 128 16.85 -12.84 5.12
N ASP A 129 16.49 -13.53 4.06
CA ASP A 129 16.96 -14.88 3.86
C ASP A 129 18.45 -14.83 3.77
N SER A 130 19.04 -15.31 4.79
CA SER A 130 20.46 -15.34 4.74
C SER A 130 20.92 -16.54 3.98
N VAL A 131 21.83 -16.28 3.31
CA VAL A 131 22.48 -17.25 2.54
C VAL A 131 23.76 -17.64 3.21
#